data_785647fa3a5dfacaeb4c3c7c305093b2
#
_entry.id   785647fa3a5dfacaeb4c3c7c305093b2
#
_cell.length_a   1.000
_cell.length_b   1.000
_cell.length_c   1.000
_cell.angle_alpha   90.00
_cell.angle_beta   90.00
_cell.angle_gamma   90.00
#
_symmetry.space_group_name_H-M   'P 1'
#
loop_
_entity.id
_entity.type
_entity.pdbx_description
1 polymer ?
#
loop_
_entity_poly.entity_id
_entity_poly.type
_entity_poly.pdbx_seq_one_letter_code
_entity_poly.pdbx_strand_id
1 'polypeptide(L)'
;GELSKANPAPASWEQKSYKGSSPFSITAGANTPVKVAAKVCNAVSRISFGESVRENFNEGYSFTIGIEGVENSSLVYDEAKSGAEGYFLVNSLDEPSLSWTFSGTLAKDGSPFEKSGVIGAVEGGKAYTVNVNYTIKDGEAFFSLLVDYSTEIIDDIVVFEPVSTGISPSASYEIWAAHATVHADVDEVEFTDPSAVKFSYRAEGSEAWSIADAVKESEGYYSAKLTSLTP
;
A
#
# COMPACT_ATOMS: atom_id res chain seq x y z
N GLY A 1 1.16 11.55 5.24
CA GLY A 1 2.11 10.99 4.29
C GLY A 1 1.58 9.70 3.73
N GLU A 2 1.60 9.51 2.43
CA GLU A 2 1.34 8.21 1.84
C GLU A 2 2.61 7.37 1.97
N LEU A 3 2.54 6.27 2.72
CA LEU A 3 3.49 5.18 2.64
C LEU A 3 3.09 4.30 1.45
N SER A 4 3.25 4.82 0.25
CA SER A 4 3.15 4.04 -0.97
C SER A 4 4.54 3.82 -1.54
N LYS A 5 4.79 2.66 -2.17
CA LYS A 5 5.86 2.61 -3.17
C LYS A 5 5.65 3.80 -4.10
N ALA A 6 6.71 4.55 -4.42
CA ALA A 6 6.63 5.56 -5.45
C ALA A 6 6.02 4.91 -6.71
N ASN A 7 4.85 5.37 -7.15
CA ASN A 7 4.06 4.85 -8.26
C ASN A 7 3.61 3.38 -8.08
N PRO A 8 2.61 3.09 -7.23
CA PRO A 8 1.98 1.78 -7.22
C PRO A 8 1.36 1.50 -8.60
N ALA A 9 1.49 0.25 -9.06
CA ALA A 9 0.85 -0.15 -10.30
C ALA A 9 -0.68 0.03 -10.19
N PRO A 10 -1.36 0.53 -11.24
CA PRO A 10 -2.81 0.69 -11.23
C PRO A 10 -3.56 -0.62 -10.98
N ALA A 11 -2.99 -1.75 -11.42
CA ALA A 11 -3.49 -3.08 -11.13
C ALA A 11 -2.34 -4.04 -10.80
N SER A 12 -2.58 -4.99 -9.89
CA SER A 12 -1.58 -5.96 -9.44
C SER A 12 -2.24 -7.22 -8.88
N TRP A 13 -1.57 -8.36 -8.98
CA TRP A 13 -1.97 -9.63 -8.35
C TRP A 13 -1.63 -9.73 -6.86
N GLU A 14 -0.62 -8.99 -6.41
CA GLU A 14 -0.06 -9.19 -5.07
C GLU A 14 0.04 -7.89 -4.26
N GLN A 15 -0.03 -6.74 -4.92
CA GLN A 15 0.24 -5.47 -4.28
C GLN A 15 -1.04 -4.81 -3.77
N LYS A 16 -1.26 -4.90 -2.47
CA LYS A 16 -2.27 -4.10 -1.76
C LYS A 16 -1.77 -2.67 -1.57
N SER A 17 -2.67 -1.71 -1.67
CA SER A 17 -2.44 -0.31 -1.31
C SER A 17 -3.30 0.05 -0.12
N TYR A 18 -2.75 0.85 0.79
CA TYR A 18 -3.41 1.21 2.04
C TYR A 18 -3.58 2.73 2.12
N LYS A 19 -4.71 3.17 2.65
CA LYS A 19 -5.00 4.59 2.90
C LYS A 19 -5.56 4.78 4.29
N GLY A 20 -5.06 5.82 4.97
CA GLY A 20 -5.54 6.21 6.29
C GLY A 20 -5.16 7.66 6.59
N SER A 21 -5.86 8.27 7.53
CA SER A 21 -5.57 9.61 8.01
C SER A 21 -5.87 9.70 9.50
N SER A 22 -5.12 10.56 10.20
CA SER A 22 -5.37 10.89 11.59
C SER A 22 -5.13 12.38 11.79
N PRO A 23 -6.10 13.15 12.32
CA PRO A 23 -5.87 14.54 12.66
C PRO A 23 -4.94 14.61 13.87
N PHE A 24 -4.06 15.62 13.90
CA PHE A 24 -3.23 15.90 15.05
C PHE A 24 -3.01 17.40 15.20
N SER A 25 -2.67 17.83 16.42
CA SER A 25 -2.30 19.22 16.74
C SER A 25 -0.90 19.27 17.30
N ILE A 26 -0.09 20.22 16.85
CA ILE A 26 1.26 20.43 17.33
C ILE A 26 1.22 21.44 18.48
N THR A 27 1.82 21.07 19.61
CA THR A 27 2.02 21.95 20.76
C THR A 27 3.52 22.25 20.88
N ALA A 28 3.88 23.53 21.02
CA ALA A 28 5.26 23.94 21.16
C ALA A 28 5.92 23.27 22.37
N GLY A 29 7.11 22.69 22.17
CA GLY A 29 7.88 22.02 23.23
C GLY A 29 7.34 20.66 23.68
N ALA A 30 6.36 20.07 22.94
CA ALA A 30 5.83 18.75 23.23
C ALA A 30 5.96 17.80 22.03
N ASN A 31 6.19 16.52 22.32
CA ASN A 31 6.06 15.47 21.32
C ASN A 31 4.57 15.16 21.10
N THR A 32 4.16 15.13 19.84
CA THR A 32 2.78 14.76 19.47
C THR A 32 2.81 13.40 18.76
N PRO A 33 2.58 12.30 19.46
CA PRO A 33 2.49 10.99 18.82
C PRO A 33 1.25 10.92 17.92
N VAL A 34 1.41 10.47 16.68
CA VAL A 34 0.31 10.32 15.72
C VAL A 34 0.21 8.86 15.32
N LYS A 35 -0.92 8.23 15.63
CA LYS A 35 -1.24 6.87 15.22
C LYS A 35 -2.18 6.92 14.02
N VAL A 36 -1.81 6.26 12.91
CA VAL A 36 -2.62 6.17 11.71
C VAL A 36 -3.01 4.71 11.45
N ALA A 37 -4.30 4.44 11.41
CA ALA A 37 -4.83 3.17 10.94
C ALA A 37 -5.12 3.30 9.43
N ALA A 38 -4.45 2.52 8.62
CA ALA A 38 -4.64 2.50 7.18
C ALA A 38 -5.35 1.21 6.76
N LYS A 39 -6.36 1.34 5.90
CA LYS A 39 -7.15 0.24 5.33
C LYS A 39 -6.81 0.04 3.86
N VAL A 40 -7.02 -1.18 3.36
CA VAL A 40 -6.90 -1.46 1.92
C VAL A 40 -7.80 -0.50 1.14
N CYS A 41 -7.24 0.13 0.12
CA CYS A 41 -7.94 1.09 -0.72
C CYS A 41 -8.08 0.65 -2.18
N ASN A 42 -7.66 -0.57 -2.51
CA ASN A 42 -7.92 -1.19 -3.79
C ASN A 42 -9.38 -1.69 -3.87
N ALA A 43 -10.00 -1.62 -5.05
CA ALA A 43 -11.07 -2.54 -5.39
C ALA A 43 -10.45 -3.90 -5.70
N VAL A 44 -11.08 -5.00 -5.26
CA VAL A 44 -10.55 -6.35 -5.46
C VAL A 44 -11.50 -7.13 -6.34
N SER A 45 -10.99 -7.80 -7.37
CA SER A 45 -11.77 -8.73 -8.17
C SER A 45 -11.36 -10.18 -7.91
N ARG A 46 -12.34 -11.08 -7.96
CA ARG A 46 -12.16 -12.52 -7.95
C ARG A 46 -12.98 -13.09 -9.10
N ILE A 47 -12.33 -13.59 -10.14
CA ILE A 47 -13.02 -14.13 -11.31
C ILE A 47 -12.98 -15.65 -11.25
N SER A 48 -14.14 -16.30 -11.37
CA SER A 48 -14.27 -17.74 -11.41
C SER A 48 -14.96 -18.18 -12.70
N PHE A 49 -14.44 -19.23 -13.34
CA PHE A 49 -15.06 -19.84 -14.51
C PHE A 49 -15.91 -21.03 -14.09
N GLY A 50 -17.18 -20.99 -14.46
CA GLY A 50 -18.11 -22.10 -14.25
C GLY A 50 -17.74 -23.32 -15.07
N GLU A 51 -18.25 -24.50 -14.69
CA GLU A 51 -18.06 -25.75 -15.43
C GLU A 51 -18.54 -25.62 -16.88
N SER A 52 -19.63 -24.89 -17.09
CA SER A 52 -20.17 -24.62 -18.43
C SER A 52 -19.20 -23.87 -19.36
N VAL A 53 -18.28 -23.08 -18.82
CA VAL A 53 -17.20 -22.46 -19.62
C VAL A 53 -16.20 -23.51 -20.04
N ARG A 54 -15.74 -24.35 -19.11
CA ARG A 54 -14.78 -25.43 -19.38
C ARG A 54 -15.30 -26.45 -20.40
N GLU A 55 -16.60 -26.73 -20.40
CA GLU A 55 -17.24 -27.67 -21.33
C GLU A 55 -17.44 -27.09 -22.73
N ASN A 56 -17.61 -25.78 -22.86
CA ASN A 56 -18.01 -25.16 -24.13
C ASN A 56 -16.89 -24.36 -24.81
N PHE A 57 -15.76 -24.14 -24.15
CA PHE A 57 -14.59 -23.46 -24.73
C PHE A 57 -13.38 -24.36 -24.74
N ASN A 58 -12.57 -24.24 -25.79
CA ASN A 58 -11.24 -24.83 -25.82
C ASN A 58 -10.34 -24.16 -24.76
N GLU A 59 -9.27 -24.85 -24.35
CA GLU A 59 -8.24 -24.26 -23.49
C GLU A 59 -7.69 -22.95 -24.07
N GLY A 60 -7.32 -22.00 -23.21
CA GLY A 60 -6.81 -20.70 -23.57
C GLY A 60 -7.85 -19.57 -23.56
N TYR A 61 -9.07 -19.83 -23.08
CA TYR A 61 -9.99 -18.71 -22.80
C TYR A 61 -9.45 -17.84 -21.65
N SER A 62 -9.85 -16.57 -21.67
CA SER A 62 -9.42 -15.60 -20.69
C SER A 62 -10.46 -14.54 -20.41
N PHE A 63 -10.36 -13.95 -19.21
CA PHE A 63 -11.13 -12.81 -18.79
C PHE A 63 -10.19 -11.68 -18.42
N THR A 64 -10.12 -10.67 -19.26
CA THR A 64 -9.32 -9.46 -19.00
C THR A 64 -10.19 -8.44 -18.29
N ILE A 65 -9.70 -7.87 -17.18
CA ILE A 65 -10.41 -6.84 -16.44
C ILE A 65 -9.43 -5.73 -16.07
N GLY A 66 -9.86 -4.47 -16.17
CA GLY A 66 -9.03 -3.30 -15.88
C GLY A 66 -9.85 -2.09 -15.49
N ILE A 67 -9.20 -1.07 -14.94
CA ILE A 67 -9.85 0.19 -14.60
C ILE A 67 -10.20 0.92 -15.91
N GLU A 68 -11.48 1.26 -16.06
CA GLU A 68 -11.94 1.94 -17.27
C GLU A 68 -11.23 3.30 -17.45
N GLY A 69 -10.68 3.52 -18.66
CA GLY A 69 -9.96 4.75 -18.98
C GLY A 69 -8.56 4.89 -18.39
N VAL A 70 -8.04 3.89 -17.69
CA VAL A 70 -6.69 3.92 -17.12
C VAL A 70 -5.77 2.94 -17.85
N GLU A 71 -4.70 3.44 -18.45
CA GLU A 71 -3.70 2.61 -19.13
C GLU A 71 -2.95 1.71 -18.14
N ASN A 72 -2.52 0.53 -18.63
CA ASN A 72 -1.74 -0.45 -17.86
C ASN A 72 -2.42 -0.90 -16.55
N SER A 73 -3.75 -0.84 -16.49
CA SER A 73 -4.56 -1.24 -15.35
C SER A 73 -5.22 -2.61 -15.51
N SER A 74 -4.86 -3.41 -16.50
CA SER A 74 -5.54 -4.67 -16.81
C SER A 74 -4.84 -5.87 -16.20
N LEU A 75 -5.65 -6.81 -15.70
CA LEU A 75 -5.24 -8.14 -15.28
C LEU A 75 -5.96 -9.19 -16.13
N VAL A 76 -5.26 -10.27 -16.47
CA VAL A 76 -5.80 -11.35 -17.29
C VAL A 76 -5.99 -12.59 -16.41
N TYR A 77 -7.23 -12.98 -16.24
CA TYR A 77 -7.62 -14.24 -15.59
C TYR A 77 -7.73 -15.33 -16.66
N ASP A 78 -7.07 -16.43 -16.42
CA ASP A 78 -7.20 -17.70 -17.09
C ASP A 78 -7.59 -18.77 -16.08
N GLU A 79 -7.61 -20.04 -16.48
CA GLU A 79 -7.92 -21.14 -15.56
C GLU A 79 -6.95 -21.21 -14.38
N ALA A 80 -5.67 -20.91 -14.58
CA ALA A 80 -4.65 -20.93 -13.52
C ALA A 80 -4.83 -19.78 -12.49
N LYS A 81 -5.46 -18.71 -12.92
CA LYS A 81 -5.76 -17.53 -12.08
C LYS A 81 -7.24 -17.49 -11.61
N SER A 82 -8.01 -18.55 -11.89
CA SER A 82 -9.40 -18.64 -11.44
C SER A 82 -9.51 -18.52 -9.92
N GLY A 83 -10.31 -17.58 -9.42
CA GLY A 83 -10.48 -17.29 -8.00
C GLY A 83 -9.35 -16.47 -7.35
N ALA A 84 -8.28 -16.14 -8.07
CA ALA A 84 -7.22 -15.28 -7.56
C ALA A 84 -7.72 -13.85 -7.31
N GLU A 85 -7.08 -13.14 -6.38
CA GLU A 85 -7.39 -11.74 -6.08
C GLU A 85 -6.59 -10.79 -6.98
N GLY A 86 -7.29 -9.96 -7.75
CA GLY A 86 -6.70 -8.85 -8.48
C GLY A 86 -7.01 -7.52 -7.80
N TYR A 87 -6.00 -6.70 -7.58
CA TYR A 87 -6.09 -5.43 -6.85
C TYR A 87 -6.04 -4.26 -7.82
N PHE A 88 -7.04 -3.36 -7.77
CA PHE A 88 -7.18 -2.18 -8.64
C PHE A 88 -7.15 -0.91 -7.81
N LEU A 89 -6.25 0.01 -8.13
CA LEU A 89 -6.08 1.26 -7.40
C LEU A 89 -7.10 2.31 -7.84
N VAL A 90 -8.28 2.31 -7.22
CA VAL A 90 -9.42 3.17 -7.61
C VAL A 90 -9.66 4.38 -6.69
N ASN A 91 -8.92 4.49 -5.59
CA ASN A 91 -9.18 5.45 -4.51
C ASN A 91 -8.98 6.93 -4.87
N SER A 92 -8.42 7.25 -6.03
CA SER A 92 -8.23 8.62 -6.54
C SER A 92 -9.14 8.95 -7.72
N LEU A 93 -10.02 8.02 -8.10
CA LEU A 93 -10.91 8.17 -9.24
C LEU A 93 -12.31 8.58 -8.78
N ASP A 94 -12.98 9.38 -9.59
CA ASP A 94 -14.38 9.73 -9.42
C ASP A 94 -15.24 8.68 -10.12
N GLU A 95 -16.22 8.10 -9.41
CA GLU A 95 -17.10 7.04 -9.91
C GLU A 95 -16.37 5.92 -10.70
N PRO A 96 -15.35 5.25 -10.11
CA PRO A 96 -14.55 4.28 -10.85
C PRO A 96 -15.38 3.08 -11.29
N SER A 97 -15.02 2.56 -12.47
CA SER A 97 -15.60 1.34 -13.03
C SER A 97 -14.50 0.41 -13.53
N LEU A 98 -14.82 -0.88 -13.65
CA LEU A 98 -13.92 -1.88 -14.21
C LEU A 98 -14.49 -2.38 -15.55
N SER A 99 -13.77 -2.10 -16.63
CA SER A 99 -14.07 -2.68 -17.94
C SER A 99 -13.55 -4.11 -18.00
N TRP A 100 -14.28 -5.00 -18.68
CA TRP A 100 -13.89 -6.39 -18.84
C TRP A 100 -14.14 -6.90 -20.26
N THR A 101 -13.35 -7.89 -20.65
CA THR A 101 -13.52 -8.64 -21.89
C THR A 101 -13.25 -10.12 -21.61
N PHE A 102 -14.20 -10.97 -21.92
CA PHE A 102 -14.02 -12.41 -22.02
C PHE A 102 -13.74 -12.78 -23.48
N SER A 103 -12.73 -13.59 -23.73
CA SER A 103 -12.39 -14.12 -25.04
C SER A 103 -12.05 -15.60 -24.97
N GLY A 104 -12.41 -16.33 -26.00
CA GLY A 104 -12.16 -17.76 -26.11
C GLY A 104 -12.53 -18.33 -27.46
N THR A 105 -12.33 -19.63 -27.64
CA THR A 105 -12.67 -20.37 -28.85
C THR A 105 -13.69 -21.43 -28.48
N LEU A 106 -14.83 -21.45 -29.13
CA LEU A 106 -15.89 -22.44 -28.87
C LEU A 106 -15.42 -23.85 -29.23
N ALA A 107 -15.62 -24.79 -28.32
CA ALA A 107 -15.21 -26.19 -28.51
C ALA A 107 -16.00 -26.90 -29.64
N LYS A 108 -17.27 -26.50 -29.87
CA LYS A 108 -18.15 -27.13 -30.85
C LYS A 108 -17.70 -27.00 -32.30
N ASP A 109 -17.08 -25.88 -32.67
CA ASP A 109 -16.78 -25.55 -34.08
C ASP A 109 -15.49 -24.73 -34.27
N GLY A 110 -14.76 -24.43 -33.19
CA GLY A 110 -13.53 -23.67 -33.26
C GLY A 110 -13.72 -22.18 -33.56
N SER A 111 -14.95 -21.67 -33.51
CA SER A 111 -15.21 -20.24 -33.78
C SER A 111 -14.75 -19.36 -32.62
N PRO A 112 -14.21 -18.14 -32.90
CA PRO A 112 -13.86 -17.20 -31.86
C PRO A 112 -15.13 -16.65 -31.19
N PHE A 113 -15.04 -16.43 -29.89
CA PHE A 113 -16.08 -15.82 -29.08
C PHE A 113 -15.49 -14.68 -28.25
N GLU A 114 -16.13 -13.53 -28.27
CA GLU A 114 -15.74 -12.40 -27.44
C GLU A 114 -16.98 -11.70 -26.89
N LYS A 115 -16.87 -11.28 -25.64
CA LYS A 115 -17.89 -10.50 -24.95
C LYS A 115 -17.23 -9.52 -24.00
N SER A 116 -17.70 -8.27 -23.99
CA SER A 116 -17.18 -7.22 -23.11
C SER A 116 -18.30 -6.47 -22.40
N GLY A 117 -17.94 -5.74 -21.35
CA GLY A 117 -18.84 -4.91 -20.57
C GLY A 117 -18.12 -4.16 -19.45
N VAL A 118 -18.90 -3.60 -18.54
CA VAL A 118 -18.40 -2.77 -17.45
C VAL A 118 -19.07 -3.19 -16.13
N ILE A 119 -18.29 -3.22 -15.06
CA ILE A 119 -18.75 -3.29 -13.68
C ILE A 119 -18.65 -1.86 -13.13
N GLY A 120 -19.79 -1.21 -12.93
CA GLY A 120 -19.85 0.17 -12.47
C GLY A 120 -19.86 0.31 -10.96
N ALA A 121 -19.59 1.51 -10.48
CA ALA A 121 -19.66 1.90 -9.07
C ALA A 121 -18.80 1.03 -8.13
N VAL A 122 -17.57 0.73 -8.55
CA VAL A 122 -16.63 -0.01 -7.70
C VAL A 122 -15.99 0.91 -6.66
N GLU A 123 -15.74 0.38 -5.47
CA GLU A 123 -15.20 1.14 -4.35
C GLU A 123 -13.91 0.49 -3.82
N GLY A 124 -12.99 1.30 -3.34
CA GLY A 124 -11.80 0.82 -2.63
C GLY A 124 -12.15 0.13 -1.30
N GLY A 125 -11.42 -0.92 -0.96
CA GLY A 125 -11.67 -1.73 0.23
C GLY A 125 -12.80 -2.76 0.08
N LYS A 126 -13.33 -2.94 -1.13
CA LYS A 126 -14.39 -3.91 -1.41
C LYS A 126 -13.95 -4.94 -2.43
N ALA A 127 -14.43 -6.19 -2.26
CA ALA A 127 -14.21 -7.29 -3.19
C ALA A 127 -15.45 -7.55 -4.05
N TYR A 128 -15.23 -7.82 -5.32
CA TYR A 128 -16.24 -8.11 -6.34
C TYR A 128 -15.98 -9.51 -6.90
N THR A 129 -16.87 -10.45 -6.61
CA THR A 129 -16.79 -11.81 -7.15
C THR A 129 -17.57 -11.90 -8.44
N VAL A 130 -16.92 -12.36 -9.50
CA VAL A 130 -17.52 -12.51 -10.82
C VAL A 130 -17.51 -13.98 -11.21
N ASN A 131 -18.67 -14.56 -11.41
CA ASN A 131 -18.82 -15.92 -11.90
C ASN A 131 -19.19 -15.88 -13.39
N VAL A 132 -18.32 -16.42 -14.23
CA VAL A 132 -18.48 -16.47 -15.68
C VAL A 132 -19.13 -17.80 -16.05
N ASN A 133 -20.28 -17.73 -16.73
CA ASN A 133 -21.03 -18.92 -17.17
C ASN A 133 -21.41 -18.80 -18.66
N TYR A 134 -21.49 -19.96 -19.31
CA TYR A 134 -21.95 -20.07 -20.70
C TYR A 134 -22.95 -21.22 -20.79
N THR A 135 -24.15 -20.93 -21.22
CA THR A 135 -25.24 -21.92 -21.26
C THR A 135 -25.85 -21.94 -22.67
N ILE A 136 -26.09 -23.12 -23.18
CA ILE A 136 -26.87 -23.32 -24.41
C ILE A 136 -28.27 -23.81 -24.00
N LYS A 137 -29.29 -23.04 -24.36
CA LYS A 137 -30.69 -23.38 -24.10
C LYS A 137 -31.48 -23.19 -25.40
N ASP A 138 -32.23 -24.23 -25.76
CA ASP A 138 -33.07 -24.25 -26.97
C ASP A 138 -32.33 -23.93 -28.27
N GLY A 139 -31.02 -24.29 -28.31
CA GLY A 139 -30.12 -23.97 -29.45
C GLY A 139 -29.53 -22.56 -29.45
N GLU A 140 -29.89 -21.73 -28.49
CA GLU A 140 -29.35 -20.39 -28.31
C GLU A 140 -28.27 -20.37 -27.22
N ALA A 141 -27.22 -19.60 -27.46
CA ALA A 141 -26.09 -19.45 -26.53
C ALA A 141 -26.29 -18.24 -25.63
N PHE A 142 -26.22 -18.45 -24.32
CA PHE A 142 -26.31 -17.43 -23.30
C PHE A 142 -24.98 -17.34 -22.56
N PHE A 143 -24.29 -16.21 -22.70
CA PHE A 143 -23.16 -15.85 -21.87
C PHE A 143 -23.68 -14.99 -20.73
N SER A 144 -23.44 -15.40 -19.50
CA SER A 144 -23.88 -14.68 -18.31
C SER A 144 -22.73 -14.43 -17.35
N LEU A 145 -22.69 -13.23 -16.82
CA LEU A 145 -21.85 -12.80 -15.71
C LEU A 145 -22.74 -12.57 -14.51
N LEU A 146 -22.50 -13.33 -13.46
CA LEU A 146 -23.07 -13.04 -12.16
C LEU A 146 -22.02 -12.28 -11.36
N VAL A 147 -22.20 -10.98 -11.22
CA VAL A 147 -21.39 -10.13 -10.34
C VAL A 147 -22.06 -10.12 -8.99
N ASP A 148 -21.37 -10.63 -8.00
CA ASP A 148 -21.81 -10.52 -6.61
C ASP A 148 -21.39 -9.16 -6.07
N TYR A 149 -22.35 -8.25 -5.93
CA TYR A 149 -22.21 -6.94 -5.32
C TYR A 149 -22.38 -6.96 -3.80
N SER A 150 -22.62 -8.11 -3.18
CA SER A 150 -22.50 -8.26 -1.74
C SER A 150 -21.03 -8.18 -1.36
N THR A 151 -20.53 -6.95 -1.33
CA THR A 151 -19.13 -6.63 -1.22
C THR A 151 -18.58 -7.06 0.12
N GLU A 152 -17.65 -8.00 0.11
CA GLU A 152 -16.82 -8.30 1.26
C GLU A 152 -15.93 -7.09 1.56
N ILE A 153 -16.02 -6.57 2.79
CA ILE A 153 -15.11 -5.53 3.25
C ILE A 153 -13.77 -6.21 3.57
N ILE A 154 -12.71 -5.77 2.92
CA ILE A 154 -11.38 -6.27 3.22
C ILE A 154 -10.87 -5.55 4.47
N ASP A 155 -11.03 -6.20 5.62
CA ASP A 155 -10.57 -5.71 6.93
C ASP A 155 -9.08 -6.02 7.16
N ASP A 156 -8.23 -5.58 6.25
CA ASP A 156 -6.79 -5.61 6.44
C ASP A 156 -6.34 -4.21 6.86
N ILE A 157 -5.99 -4.07 8.15
CA ILE A 157 -5.65 -2.79 8.75
C ILE A 157 -4.18 -2.80 9.12
N VAL A 158 -3.40 -1.87 8.56
CA VAL A 158 -2.03 -1.59 8.99
C VAL A 158 -2.06 -0.39 9.92
N VAL A 159 -1.56 -0.57 11.13
CA VAL A 159 -1.44 0.50 12.11
C VAL A 159 -0.02 1.03 12.07
N PHE A 160 0.14 2.28 11.66
CA PHE A 160 1.40 3.01 11.80
C PHE A 160 1.40 3.68 13.17
N GLU A 161 2.17 3.13 14.09
CA GLU A 161 2.50 3.80 15.34
C GLU A 161 3.71 4.72 15.07
N PRO A 162 3.76 5.89 15.73
CA PRO A 162 4.99 6.64 15.69
C PRO A 162 6.07 5.73 16.27
N VAL A 163 7.08 5.43 15.50
CA VAL A 163 8.33 4.94 16.04
C VAL A 163 8.73 6.03 17.04
N SER A 164 8.75 5.71 18.33
CA SER A 164 9.45 6.57 19.26
C SER A 164 10.84 6.67 18.64
N THR A 165 11.38 7.86 18.45
CA THR A 165 12.70 8.02 17.82
C THR A 165 13.77 7.25 18.59
N GLY A 166 13.40 6.61 19.68
CA GLY A 166 14.29 5.85 20.55
C GLY A 166 15.44 6.69 21.10
N ILE A 167 15.38 8.02 20.91
CA ILE A 167 16.40 8.96 21.35
C ILE A 167 15.76 9.95 22.31
N SER A 168 16.21 9.92 23.55
CA SER A 168 15.81 10.87 24.59
C SER A 168 17.02 11.66 25.07
N PRO A 169 17.00 13.01 25.01
CA PRO A 169 18.09 13.80 25.56
C PRO A 169 18.21 13.53 27.08
N SER A 170 19.40 13.22 27.52
CA SER A 170 19.67 13.08 28.97
C SER A 170 19.90 14.46 29.61
N ALA A 171 19.47 14.62 30.84
CA ALA A 171 19.55 15.88 31.58
C ALA A 171 20.95 16.22 32.10
N SER A 172 21.97 15.37 31.91
CA SER A 172 23.32 15.62 32.38
C SER A 172 24.22 16.16 31.28
N TYR A 173 24.57 17.44 31.37
CA TYR A 173 25.54 18.06 30.47
C TYR A 173 26.68 18.69 31.29
N GLU A 174 27.89 18.56 30.76
CA GLU A 174 29.03 19.38 31.22
C GLU A 174 29.11 20.56 30.28
N ILE A 175 28.77 21.76 30.78
CA ILE A 175 28.76 23.00 30.00
C ILE A 175 29.93 23.89 30.43
N TRP A 176 30.79 24.24 29.48
CA TRP A 176 31.95 25.13 29.64
C TRP A 176 31.83 26.27 28.65
N ALA A 177 32.59 27.33 28.86
CA ALA A 177 32.52 28.53 28.01
C ALA A 177 32.72 28.30 26.50
N ALA A 178 33.47 27.29 26.12
CA ALA A 178 33.82 27.02 24.71
C ALA A 178 33.47 25.60 24.24
N HIS A 179 32.96 24.76 25.12
CA HIS A 179 32.51 23.39 24.79
C HIS A 179 31.42 22.91 25.75
N ALA A 180 30.69 21.93 25.31
CA ALA A 180 29.72 21.21 26.13
C ALA A 180 29.76 19.72 25.82
N THR A 181 29.51 18.86 26.80
CA THR A 181 29.25 17.44 26.57
C THR A 181 27.75 17.23 26.70
N VAL A 182 27.16 16.70 25.66
CA VAL A 182 25.73 16.34 25.61
C VAL A 182 25.58 14.82 25.59
N HIS A 183 24.49 14.36 26.14
CA HIS A 183 24.19 12.94 26.26
C HIS A 183 22.79 12.66 25.71
N ALA A 184 22.58 11.42 25.24
CA ALA A 184 21.28 10.93 24.86
C ALA A 184 21.17 9.43 25.14
N ASP A 185 19.98 9.00 25.53
CA ASP A 185 19.58 7.60 25.56
C ASP A 185 19.01 7.21 24.19
N VAL A 186 19.50 6.11 23.63
CA VAL A 186 19.12 5.60 22.30
C VAL A 186 18.59 4.18 22.48
N ASP A 187 17.42 3.90 21.97
CA ASP A 187 16.89 2.54 21.89
C ASP A 187 17.57 1.78 20.74
N GLU A 188 18.59 0.99 21.07
CA GLU A 188 19.40 0.24 20.11
C GLU A 188 18.65 -0.93 19.45
N VAL A 189 17.48 -1.30 19.93
CA VAL A 189 16.67 -2.35 19.28
C VAL A 189 16.23 -1.91 17.88
N GLU A 190 16.07 -0.60 17.66
CA GLU A 190 15.67 -0.02 16.39
C GLU A 190 16.84 0.44 15.52
N PHE A 191 18.07 0.49 16.05
CA PHE A 191 19.26 0.98 15.36
C PHE A 191 20.33 -0.11 15.25
N THR A 192 20.61 -0.53 14.04
CA THR A 192 21.61 -1.58 13.76
C THR A 192 23.04 -1.04 13.64
N ASP A 193 23.22 0.27 13.52
CA ASP A 193 24.52 0.92 13.32
C ASP A 193 24.76 2.05 14.35
N PRO A 194 25.53 1.80 15.42
CA PRO A 194 25.89 2.83 16.40
C PRO A 194 26.62 4.03 15.82
N SER A 195 27.32 3.87 14.70
CA SER A 195 28.06 4.97 14.05
C SER A 195 27.15 5.98 13.36
N ALA A 196 25.87 5.63 13.18
CA ALA A 196 24.87 6.53 12.60
C ALA A 196 24.35 7.59 13.59
N VAL A 197 24.59 7.41 14.89
CA VAL A 197 24.14 8.37 15.91
C VAL A 197 24.99 9.64 15.86
N LYS A 198 24.32 10.79 15.72
CA LYS A 198 24.97 12.11 15.62
C LYS A 198 24.16 13.15 16.38
N PHE A 199 24.86 14.13 16.94
CA PHE A 199 24.25 15.30 17.57
C PHE A 199 24.31 16.49 16.64
N SER A 200 23.17 17.07 16.31
CA SER A 200 23.10 18.34 15.56
C SER A 200 22.85 19.48 16.54
N TYR A 201 23.63 20.54 16.42
CA TYR A 201 23.52 21.71 17.30
C TYR A 201 23.72 23.01 16.51
N ARG A 202 23.20 24.11 17.03
CA ARG A 202 23.38 25.44 16.46
C ARG A 202 23.35 26.51 17.56
N ALA A 203 23.98 27.64 17.31
CA ALA A 203 23.82 28.83 18.15
C ALA A 203 22.36 29.37 18.04
N GLU A 204 21.88 29.97 19.12
CA GLU A 204 20.59 30.64 19.10
C GLU A 204 20.60 31.76 18.04
N GLY A 205 19.55 31.80 17.21
CA GLY A 205 19.44 32.76 16.10
C GLY A 205 20.26 32.42 14.84
N SER A 206 21.07 31.35 14.84
CA SER A 206 21.79 30.90 13.66
C SER A 206 20.92 29.94 12.83
N GLU A 207 20.95 30.02 11.50
CA GLU A 207 20.35 29.04 10.58
C GLU A 207 21.30 27.88 10.29
N ALA A 208 22.60 28.03 10.54
CA ALA A 208 23.59 27.00 10.28
C ALA A 208 23.67 25.97 11.39
N TRP A 209 23.59 24.70 11.02
CA TRP A 209 23.71 23.55 11.91
C TRP A 209 25.13 22.98 11.86
N SER A 210 25.65 22.64 13.03
CA SER A 210 26.90 21.87 13.18
C SER A 210 26.52 20.43 13.59
N ILE A 211 27.37 19.45 13.24
CA ILE A 211 27.17 18.05 13.56
C ILE A 211 28.38 17.56 14.34
N ALA A 212 28.13 16.84 15.46
CA ALA A 212 29.14 16.12 16.21
C ALA A 212 28.82 14.62 16.15
N ASP A 213 29.83 13.81 15.90
CA ASP A 213 29.71 12.36 15.94
C ASP A 213 29.54 11.90 17.41
N ALA A 214 28.64 10.97 17.62
CA ALA A 214 28.37 10.41 18.93
C ALA A 214 29.43 9.34 19.28
N VAL A 215 29.76 9.27 20.56
CA VAL A 215 30.56 8.21 21.16
C VAL A 215 29.62 7.35 22.01
N LYS A 216 29.63 6.06 21.77
CA LYS A 216 28.87 5.11 22.60
C LYS A 216 29.61 4.90 23.92
N GLU A 217 29.00 5.31 25.03
CA GLU A 217 29.54 5.16 26.38
C GLU A 217 29.17 3.80 27.03
N SER A 218 27.92 3.38 26.78
CA SER A 218 27.40 2.07 27.20
C SER A 218 26.24 1.68 26.30
N GLU A 219 25.62 0.53 26.53
CA GLU A 219 24.43 0.10 25.81
C GLU A 219 23.32 1.14 25.97
N GLY A 220 22.85 1.65 24.84
CA GLY A 220 21.81 2.67 24.76
C GLY A 220 22.22 4.08 25.20
N TYR A 221 23.47 4.32 25.65
CA TYR A 221 23.89 5.63 26.14
C TYR A 221 25.02 6.22 25.32
N TYR A 222 24.77 7.38 24.76
CA TYR A 222 25.66 8.07 23.83
C TYR A 222 25.99 9.47 24.30
N SER A 223 27.23 9.93 24.04
CA SER A 223 27.68 11.30 24.29
C SER A 223 28.28 11.95 23.05
N ALA A 224 28.32 13.26 23.02
CA ALA A 224 29.11 14.01 22.06
C ALA A 224 29.68 15.27 22.71
N LYS A 225 30.94 15.57 22.37
CA LYS A 225 31.59 16.81 22.78
C LYS A 225 31.36 17.88 21.69
N LEU A 226 30.54 18.86 22.02
CA LEU A 226 30.34 20.03 21.21
C LEU A 226 31.49 21.00 21.43
N THR A 227 32.18 21.44 20.38
CA THR A 227 33.32 22.34 20.43
C THR A 227 33.05 23.63 19.69
N SER A 228 33.91 24.63 19.88
CA SER A 228 33.80 25.93 19.23
C SER A 228 32.49 26.67 19.54
N LEU A 229 31.97 26.46 20.72
CA LEU A 229 30.84 27.24 21.20
C LEU A 229 31.33 28.66 21.54
N THR A 230 30.58 29.65 21.14
CA THR A 230 30.79 31.06 21.50
C THR A 230 29.78 31.45 22.58
N PRO A 231 30.20 32.08 23.66
CA PRO A 231 29.28 32.55 24.71
C PRO A 231 28.28 33.56 24.19
#